data_ac07de62838757606c2067803ee8ab4c
#
_entry.id   ac07de62838757606c2067803ee8ab4c
#
_cell.length_a   1.000
_cell.length_b   1.000
_cell.length_c   1.000
_cell.angle_alpha   90.00
_cell.angle_beta   90.00
_cell.angle_gamma   90.00
#
_symmetry.space_group_name_H-M   'P 1'
#
loop_
_entity.id
_entity.type
_entity.pdbx_description
1 polymer ?
#
loop_
_entity_poly.entity_id
_entity_poly.type
_entity_poly.pdbx_seq_one_letter_code
_entity_poly.pdbx_strand_id
1 'polypeptide(L)'
;YEYWKSLPASGSTGESDNAVQAYNYRLCLTNDPDNRVLFPKPASYNRNEYVSLIEDVWTGKNTQRAMLKVTDEMMEENRRHIAGGNQTKLPGDSWGIRKLSSIVKLPNQKTDGNNQHAAFISTDLPEENWPWPTSSWEWRDKFAKRLKDYTLGLFWFAQNDPELPEHFRKA
;
A
#
# COMPACT_ATOMS: atom_id res chain seq x y z
N TYR A 1 -8.94 -1.21 -17.39
CA TYR A 1 -10.16 -0.44 -17.18
C TYR A 1 -9.81 1.01 -16.83
N GLU A 2 -10.50 1.96 -17.45
CA GLU A 2 -10.55 3.32 -16.92
C GLU A 2 -11.46 3.29 -15.69
N TYR A 3 -10.86 3.23 -14.52
CA TYR A 3 -11.50 2.93 -13.23
C TYR A 3 -12.79 3.71 -12.95
N TRP A 4 -12.83 4.99 -13.33
CA TRP A 4 -13.99 5.87 -13.07
C TRP A 4 -15.17 5.65 -13.99
N LYS A 5 -14.90 5.16 -15.18
CA LYS A 5 -15.92 5.02 -16.23
C LYS A 5 -16.44 3.60 -16.33
N SER A 6 -15.82 2.67 -15.59
CA SER A 6 -16.10 1.22 -15.70
C SER A 6 -16.04 0.70 -17.14
N LEU A 7 -15.25 1.34 -17.98
CA LEU A 7 -15.11 0.99 -19.40
C LEU A 7 -13.83 0.19 -19.61
N PRO A 8 -13.79 -0.74 -20.58
CA PRO A 8 -12.55 -1.36 -21.00
C PRO A 8 -11.52 -0.30 -21.41
N ALA A 9 -10.25 -0.53 -21.09
CA ALA A 9 -9.17 0.31 -21.58
C ALA A 9 -9.13 0.29 -23.14
N SER A 10 -8.64 1.38 -23.73
CA SER A 10 -8.64 1.55 -25.19
C SER A 10 -7.88 0.47 -25.97
N GLY A 11 -6.98 -0.27 -25.33
CA GLY A 11 -6.27 -1.40 -25.94
C GLY A 11 -6.86 -2.78 -25.62
N SER A 12 -8.01 -2.85 -24.95
CA SER A 12 -8.63 -4.13 -24.57
C SER A 12 -9.23 -4.82 -25.81
N THR A 13 -8.79 -6.03 -26.09
CA THR A 13 -9.30 -6.85 -27.20
C THR A 13 -10.51 -7.71 -26.78
N GLY A 14 -10.72 -7.91 -25.47
CA GLY A 14 -11.72 -8.85 -24.94
C GLY A 14 -11.31 -10.32 -25.04
N GLU A 15 -10.11 -10.62 -25.53
CA GLU A 15 -9.56 -11.97 -25.57
C GLU A 15 -9.10 -12.41 -24.17
N SER A 16 -9.09 -13.72 -23.94
CA SER A 16 -8.54 -14.29 -22.70
C SER A 16 -7.02 -14.20 -22.68
N ASP A 17 -6.47 -13.96 -21.49
CA ASP A 17 -5.03 -13.98 -21.22
C ASP A 17 -4.72 -14.82 -19.96
N ASN A 18 -3.47 -14.81 -19.52
CA ASN A 18 -3.03 -15.49 -18.32
C ASN A 18 -3.13 -14.62 -17.04
N ALA A 19 -3.58 -13.37 -17.19
CA ALA A 19 -3.69 -12.46 -16.07
C ALA A 19 -4.84 -12.87 -15.15
N VAL A 20 -4.57 -12.81 -13.85
CA VAL A 20 -5.57 -13.00 -12.81
C VAL A 20 -5.51 -11.85 -11.84
N GLN A 21 -6.62 -11.59 -11.15
CA GLN A 21 -6.68 -10.58 -10.12
C GLN A 21 -5.61 -10.84 -9.05
N ALA A 22 -4.96 -9.79 -8.59
CA ALA A 22 -3.97 -9.90 -7.53
C ALA A 22 -4.59 -10.40 -6.21
N TYR A 23 -3.77 -11.08 -5.43
CA TYR A 23 -4.13 -11.56 -4.09
C TYR A 23 -3.46 -10.71 -3.02
N ASN A 24 -4.11 -10.62 -1.85
CA ASN A 24 -3.54 -9.96 -0.69
C ASN A 24 -3.83 -10.73 0.60
N TYR A 25 -3.09 -10.42 1.64
CA TYR A 25 -3.45 -10.83 2.99
C TYR A 25 -4.43 -9.82 3.60
N ARG A 26 -5.49 -10.34 4.22
CA ARG A 26 -6.35 -9.56 5.11
C ARG A 26 -5.67 -9.49 6.48
N LEU A 27 -5.56 -8.29 7.03
CA LEU A 27 -4.88 -8.05 8.28
C LEU A 27 -5.90 -7.76 9.38
N CYS A 28 -5.81 -8.47 10.48
CA CYS A 28 -6.55 -8.15 11.69
C CYS A 28 -5.68 -7.24 12.56
N LEU A 29 -6.04 -5.97 12.62
CA LEU A 29 -5.29 -4.93 13.33
C LEU A 29 -6.04 -4.48 14.57
N THR A 30 -5.34 -3.85 15.50
CA THR A 30 -5.92 -3.18 16.66
C THR A 30 -5.09 -1.97 17.07
N ASN A 31 -5.75 -0.95 17.58
CA ASN A 31 -5.11 0.19 18.23
C ASN A 31 -5.10 0.07 19.78
N ASP A 32 -5.65 -1.02 20.29
CA ASP A 32 -5.62 -1.33 21.72
C ASP A 32 -4.18 -1.55 22.18
N PRO A 33 -3.61 -0.70 23.06
CA PRO A 33 -2.22 -0.79 23.47
C PRO A 33 -1.89 -2.09 24.20
N ASP A 34 -2.86 -2.73 24.84
CA ASP A 34 -2.66 -3.97 25.59
C ASP A 34 -2.61 -5.21 24.68
N ASN A 35 -3.14 -5.10 23.47
CA ASN A 35 -3.24 -6.22 22.51
C ASN A 35 -2.45 -6.00 21.22
N ARG A 36 -2.04 -4.77 20.92
CA ARG A 36 -1.32 -4.51 19.67
C ARG A 36 0.11 -5.02 19.70
N VAL A 37 0.53 -5.59 18.59
CA VAL A 37 1.91 -5.99 18.33
C VAL A 37 2.41 -5.25 17.09
N LEU A 38 3.62 -4.70 17.15
CA LEU A 38 4.24 -4.07 15.99
C LEU A 38 4.55 -5.11 14.91
N PHE A 39 4.54 -4.69 13.65
CA PHE A 39 4.88 -5.56 12.55
C PHE A 39 6.33 -6.05 12.66
N PRO A 40 6.56 -7.37 12.62
CA PRO A 40 7.92 -7.90 12.68
C PRO A 40 8.64 -7.69 11.35
N LYS A 41 9.96 -7.52 11.43
CA LYS A 41 10.80 -7.56 10.23
C LYS A 41 10.91 -8.99 9.71
N PRO A 42 10.44 -9.29 8.50
CA PRO A 42 10.61 -10.63 7.94
C PRO A 42 12.07 -10.92 7.60
N ALA A 43 12.46 -12.20 7.66
CA ALA A 43 13.84 -12.60 7.37
C ALA A 43 14.26 -12.29 5.92
N SER A 44 13.30 -12.33 4.98
CA SER A 44 13.49 -12.02 3.57
C SER A 44 13.33 -10.53 3.23
N TYR A 45 13.34 -9.64 4.24
CA TYR A 45 13.14 -8.21 4.04
C TYR A 45 14.15 -7.60 3.07
N ASN A 46 13.65 -6.95 2.03
CA ASN A 46 14.44 -6.18 1.09
C ASN A 46 13.91 -4.74 1.03
N ARG A 47 14.68 -3.80 1.57
CA ARG A 47 14.33 -2.38 1.62
C ARG A 47 13.98 -1.80 0.26
N ASN A 48 14.66 -2.24 -0.79
CA ASN A 48 14.51 -1.69 -2.14
C ASN A 48 13.12 -1.92 -2.74
N GLU A 49 12.35 -2.86 -2.21
CA GLU A 49 10.96 -3.09 -2.65
C GLU A 49 10.00 -1.98 -2.21
N TYR A 50 10.40 -1.13 -1.26
CA TYR A 50 9.52 -0.15 -0.62
C TYR A 50 9.99 1.30 -0.75
N VAL A 51 11.18 1.55 -1.32
CA VAL A 51 11.80 2.89 -1.35
C VAL A 51 10.98 3.94 -2.11
N SER A 52 10.14 3.52 -3.05
CA SER A 52 9.22 4.43 -3.75
C SER A 52 8.26 5.15 -2.80
N LEU A 53 7.91 4.50 -1.68
CA LEU A 53 7.05 5.09 -0.67
C LEU A 53 7.62 6.38 -0.07
N ILE A 54 8.96 6.52 0.00
CA ILE A 54 9.62 7.69 0.56
C ILE A 54 9.22 8.95 -0.21
N GLU A 55 9.42 8.94 -1.53
CA GLU A 55 9.09 10.09 -2.37
C GLU A 55 7.58 10.38 -2.37
N ASP A 56 6.75 9.36 -2.42
CA ASP A 56 5.30 9.52 -2.39
C ASP A 56 4.81 10.16 -1.07
N VAL A 57 5.40 9.79 0.06
CA VAL A 57 5.06 10.39 1.36
C VAL A 57 5.50 11.85 1.43
N TRP A 58 6.72 12.18 0.96
CA TRP A 58 7.23 13.54 1.01
C TRP A 58 6.55 14.49 0.04
N THR A 59 6.16 14.01 -1.13
CA THR A 59 5.57 14.86 -2.19
C THR A 59 4.05 14.75 -2.29
N GLY A 60 3.48 13.63 -1.87
CA GLY A 60 2.07 13.31 -2.11
C GLY A 60 1.77 13.04 -3.59
N LYS A 61 2.77 12.75 -4.42
CA LYS A 61 2.66 12.65 -5.89
C LYS A 61 1.58 11.67 -6.34
N ASN A 62 1.47 10.53 -5.67
CA ASN A 62 0.52 9.47 -5.97
C ASN A 62 -0.71 9.51 -5.06
N THR A 63 -1.04 10.67 -4.52
CA THR A 63 -2.29 10.88 -3.81
C THR A 63 -3.45 10.69 -4.76
N GLN A 64 -3.93 9.51 -4.86
CA GLN A 64 -4.91 9.18 -5.87
C GLN A 64 -6.33 9.41 -5.38
N ARG A 65 -6.82 10.59 -5.63
CA ARG A 65 -8.11 10.64 -6.30
C ARG A 65 -7.82 11.17 -7.68
N ALA A 66 -7.91 10.35 -8.68
CA ALA A 66 -7.51 10.56 -10.07
C ALA A 66 -8.12 11.80 -10.75
N MET A 67 -8.81 12.61 -10.02
CA MET A 67 -9.36 13.88 -10.50
C MET A 67 -8.52 15.09 -10.06
N LEU A 68 -7.50 14.87 -9.24
CA LEU A 68 -6.61 15.96 -8.82
C LEU A 68 -5.34 15.91 -9.65
N LYS A 69 -5.17 16.91 -10.46
CA LYS A 69 -3.89 17.18 -11.13
C LYS A 69 -2.95 17.81 -10.10
N VAL A 70 -2.08 17.00 -9.52
CA VAL A 70 -1.01 17.48 -8.64
C VAL A 70 0.08 18.07 -9.52
N THR A 71 0.40 19.37 -9.34
CA THR A 71 1.48 20.05 -10.05
C THR A 71 2.81 19.94 -9.29
N ASP A 72 3.92 20.21 -9.97
CA ASP A 72 5.24 20.19 -9.34
C ASP A 72 5.34 21.23 -8.20
N GLU A 73 4.68 22.38 -8.34
CA GLU A 73 4.63 23.40 -7.30
C GLU A 73 3.87 22.93 -6.06
N MET A 74 2.75 22.25 -6.25
CA MET A 74 1.98 21.65 -5.16
C MET A 74 2.80 20.59 -4.42
N MET A 75 3.55 19.76 -5.15
CA MET A 75 4.42 18.75 -4.55
C MET A 75 5.54 19.39 -3.73
N GLU A 76 6.18 20.42 -4.24
CA GLU A 76 7.26 21.10 -3.53
C GLU A 76 6.74 21.87 -2.29
N GLU A 77 5.57 22.49 -2.39
CA GLU A 77 4.93 23.11 -1.23
C GLU A 77 4.59 22.06 -0.16
N ASN A 78 4.05 20.92 -0.58
CA ASN A 78 3.71 19.82 0.32
C ASN A 78 4.96 19.24 1.00
N ARG A 79 6.05 19.06 0.26
CA ARG A 79 7.34 18.61 0.80
C ARG A 79 7.83 19.56 1.91
N ARG A 80 7.81 20.87 1.66
CA ARG A 80 8.19 21.87 2.67
C ARG A 80 7.28 21.85 3.90
N HIS A 81 5.98 21.67 3.67
CA HIS A 81 5.00 21.61 4.75
C HIS A 81 5.21 20.36 5.64
N ILE A 82 5.46 19.20 5.03
CA ILE A 82 5.77 17.96 5.72
C ILE A 82 7.11 18.05 6.45
N ALA A 83 8.13 18.65 5.85
CA ALA A 83 9.42 18.87 6.49
C ALA A 83 9.31 19.71 7.76
N GLY A 84 8.33 20.59 7.84
CA GLY A 84 7.96 21.35 9.05
C GLY A 84 7.19 20.54 10.12
N GLY A 85 7.05 19.22 9.96
CA GLY A 85 6.36 18.35 10.92
C GLY A 85 4.84 18.30 10.76
N ASN A 86 4.29 18.83 9.67
CA ASN A 86 2.85 18.87 9.42
C ASN A 86 2.39 17.71 8.54
N GLN A 87 1.10 17.42 8.56
CA GLN A 87 0.49 16.48 7.63
C GLN A 87 0.38 17.10 6.23
N THR A 88 0.22 16.25 5.21
CA THR A 88 0.04 16.71 3.84
C THR A 88 -1.12 17.71 3.69
N LYS A 89 -0.96 18.68 2.80
CA LYS A 89 -2.02 19.62 2.39
C LYS A 89 -2.80 19.13 1.17
N LEU A 90 -2.36 18.08 0.52
CA LEU A 90 -3.00 17.65 -0.72
C LEU A 90 -4.40 17.10 -0.44
N PRO A 91 -5.42 17.55 -1.21
CA PRO A 91 -6.81 17.18 -0.96
C PRO A 91 -7.06 15.67 -1.07
N GLY A 92 -7.92 15.17 -0.20
CA GLY A 92 -8.37 13.78 -0.24
C GLY A 92 -7.44 12.78 0.41
N ASP A 93 -6.40 13.26 1.07
CA ASP A 93 -5.46 12.41 1.77
C ASP A 93 -5.96 11.95 3.13
N SER A 94 -5.89 10.64 3.33
CA SER A 94 -5.76 10.07 4.63
C SER A 94 -4.28 9.82 4.90
N TRP A 95 -3.83 10.18 6.08
CA TRP A 95 -2.44 10.08 6.49
C TRP A 95 -2.12 8.69 7.07
N GLY A 96 -0.84 8.33 7.07
CA GLY A 96 -0.36 7.13 7.72
C GLY A 96 -0.82 5.83 7.07
N ILE A 97 -1.25 4.87 7.88
CA ILE A 97 -1.57 3.50 7.44
C ILE A 97 -2.61 3.45 6.31
N ARG A 98 -3.47 4.46 6.20
CA ARG A 98 -4.45 4.54 5.12
C ARG A 98 -3.84 4.80 3.74
N LYS A 99 -2.55 5.12 3.68
CA LYS A 99 -1.77 5.19 2.44
C LYS A 99 -1.14 3.86 2.05
N LEU A 100 -1.31 2.84 2.88
CA LEU A 100 -0.84 1.48 2.63
C LEU A 100 -2.00 0.48 2.54
N SER A 101 -3.06 0.72 3.33
CA SER A 101 -4.14 -0.25 3.50
C SER A 101 -5.46 0.45 3.72
N SER A 102 -6.54 -0.10 3.21
CA SER A 102 -7.88 0.29 3.61
C SER A 102 -8.14 -0.22 5.02
N ILE A 103 -8.81 0.62 5.83
CA ILE A 103 -9.04 0.37 7.26
C ILE A 103 -10.53 0.41 7.53
N VAL A 104 -11.09 -0.73 7.93
CA VAL A 104 -12.50 -0.86 8.29
C VAL A 104 -12.61 -1.27 9.76
N LYS A 105 -13.31 -0.47 10.55
CA LYS A 105 -13.52 -0.76 11.97
C LYS A 105 -14.41 -1.98 12.15
N LEU A 106 -14.02 -2.85 13.05
CA LEU A 106 -14.73 -4.03 13.48
C LEU A 106 -15.05 -3.93 14.99
N PRO A 107 -15.99 -4.74 15.52
CA PRO A 107 -16.24 -4.80 16.95
C PRO A 107 -14.99 -5.15 17.78
N ASN A 108 -15.01 -4.80 19.07
CA ASN A 108 -13.95 -5.13 20.04
C ASN A 108 -12.59 -4.52 19.68
N GLN A 109 -12.57 -3.25 19.25
CA GLN A 109 -11.37 -2.47 18.90
C GLN A 109 -10.52 -3.10 17.78
N LYS A 110 -11.08 -4.03 17.02
CA LYS A 110 -10.43 -4.63 15.87
C LYS A 110 -10.60 -3.76 14.62
N THR A 111 -9.71 -3.97 13.68
CA THR A 111 -9.74 -3.30 12.38
C THR A 111 -9.36 -4.30 11.31
N ASP A 112 -10.14 -4.37 10.25
CA ASP A 112 -9.77 -5.09 9.05
C ASP A 112 -8.87 -4.20 8.18
N GLY A 113 -7.69 -4.69 7.86
CA GLY A 113 -6.77 -4.09 6.90
C GLY A 113 -6.79 -4.87 5.59
N ASN A 114 -6.95 -4.15 4.48
CA ASN A 114 -6.99 -4.72 3.14
C ASN A 114 -6.18 -3.82 2.19
N ASN A 115 -5.84 -4.30 1.00
CA ASN A 115 -5.30 -3.43 -0.02
C ASN A 115 -6.27 -2.28 -0.33
N GLN A 116 -5.76 -1.21 -0.89
CA GLN A 116 -6.62 -0.14 -1.40
C GLN A 116 -6.03 0.51 -2.65
N HIS A 117 -6.92 0.88 -3.56
CA HIS A 117 -6.57 1.49 -4.84
C HIS A 117 -5.92 2.88 -4.73
N ALA A 118 -6.09 3.56 -3.60
CA ALA A 118 -5.50 4.88 -3.34
C ALA A 118 -4.24 4.81 -2.45
N ALA A 119 -3.68 3.61 -2.25
CA ALA A 119 -2.41 3.45 -1.55
C ALA A 119 -1.25 3.99 -2.40
N PHE A 120 -0.21 4.49 -1.72
CA PHE A 120 1.04 4.86 -2.39
C PHE A 120 1.78 3.64 -2.94
N ILE A 121 1.67 2.52 -2.24
CA ILE A 121 2.23 1.24 -2.63
C ILE A 121 1.23 0.13 -2.30
N SER A 122 1.08 -0.82 -3.20
CA SER A 122 0.14 -1.93 -3.02
C SER A 122 0.64 -2.95 -2.00
N THR A 123 -0.28 -3.57 -1.27
CA THR A 123 -0.03 -4.81 -0.50
C THR A 123 -0.13 -6.07 -1.37
N ASP A 124 -0.46 -5.89 -2.65
CA ASP A 124 -0.54 -6.96 -3.63
C ASP A 124 0.79 -7.09 -4.38
N LEU A 125 1.01 -8.23 -5.00
CA LEU A 125 2.10 -8.47 -5.95
C LEU A 125 1.46 -8.86 -7.30
N PRO A 126 0.94 -7.87 -8.04
CA PRO A 126 0.37 -8.14 -9.36
C PRO A 126 1.43 -8.75 -10.27
N GLU A 127 0.99 -9.58 -11.21
CA GLU A 127 1.81 -10.38 -12.12
C GLU A 127 2.54 -11.55 -11.45
N GLU A 128 3.18 -11.38 -10.30
CA GLU A 128 3.81 -12.49 -9.56
C GLU A 128 2.79 -13.61 -9.22
N ASN A 129 1.50 -13.27 -9.11
CA ASN A 129 0.43 -14.22 -8.78
C ASN A 129 -0.19 -14.92 -10.00
N TRP A 130 0.12 -14.52 -11.23
CA TRP A 130 -0.53 -15.08 -12.43
C TRP A 130 -0.41 -16.59 -12.57
N PRO A 131 0.71 -17.25 -12.19
CA PRO A 131 0.79 -18.70 -12.22
C PRO A 131 -0.11 -19.41 -11.20
N TRP A 132 -0.69 -18.71 -10.21
CA TRP A 132 -1.41 -19.32 -9.09
C TRP A 132 -2.48 -20.36 -9.50
N PRO A 133 -3.39 -20.09 -10.47
CA PRO A 133 -4.47 -21.02 -10.79
C PRO A 133 -4.00 -22.37 -11.30
N THR A 134 -2.87 -22.40 -12.00
CA THR A 134 -2.33 -23.57 -12.69
C THR A 134 -1.10 -24.20 -12.03
N SER A 135 -0.58 -23.55 -10.98
CA SER A 135 0.63 -23.99 -10.30
C SER A 135 0.39 -25.11 -9.29
N SER A 136 1.48 -25.84 -8.95
CA SER A 136 1.48 -26.83 -7.88
C SER A 136 1.23 -26.18 -6.50
N TRP A 137 0.83 -26.99 -5.53
CA TRP A 137 0.69 -26.54 -4.14
C TRP A 137 2.01 -26.03 -3.57
N GLU A 138 3.12 -26.68 -3.89
CA GLU A 138 4.45 -26.22 -3.45
C GLU A 138 4.76 -24.80 -3.95
N TRP A 139 4.44 -24.49 -5.19
CA TRP A 139 4.60 -23.13 -5.73
C TRP A 139 3.69 -22.14 -5.01
N ARG A 140 2.42 -22.53 -4.79
CA ARG A 140 1.45 -21.68 -4.07
C ARG A 140 1.88 -21.36 -2.66
N ASP A 141 2.44 -22.33 -1.93
CA ASP A 141 2.97 -22.14 -0.58
C ASP A 141 4.17 -21.15 -0.59
N LYS A 142 5.06 -21.28 -1.56
CA LYS A 142 6.19 -20.35 -1.74
C LYS A 142 5.71 -18.94 -2.04
N PHE A 143 4.73 -18.79 -2.95
CA PHE A 143 4.16 -17.49 -3.27
C PHE A 143 3.39 -16.89 -2.08
N ALA A 144 2.59 -17.67 -1.38
CA ALA A 144 1.89 -17.21 -0.19
C ALA A 144 2.87 -16.70 0.88
N LYS A 145 3.99 -17.41 1.09
CA LYS A 145 5.06 -16.95 1.98
C LYS A 145 5.71 -15.66 1.46
N ARG A 146 6.01 -15.56 0.16
CA ARG A 146 6.56 -14.36 -0.49
C ARG A 146 5.65 -13.15 -0.26
N LEU A 147 4.35 -13.29 -0.52
CA LEU A 147 3.35 -12.24 -0.35
C LEU A 147 3.21 -11.83 1.13
N LYS A 148 3.25 -12.80 2.06
CA LYS A 148 3.24 -12.54 3.49
C LYS A 148 4.45 -11.72 3.92
N ASP A 149 5.65 -12.16 3.51
CA ASP A 149 6.90 -11.49 3.87
C ASP A 149 6.95 -10.07 3.26
N TYR A 150 6.49 -9.90 2.02
CA TYR A 150 6.36 -8.58 1.38
C TYR A 150 5.41 -7.68 2.16
N THR A 151 4.22 -8.15 2.51
CA THR A 151 3.23 -7.37 3.25
C THR A 151 3.77 -6.96 4.62
N LEU A 152 4.34 -7.89 5.39
CA LEU A 152 4.94 -7.59 6.69
C LEU A 152 6.13 -6.64 6.56
N GLY A 153 6.94 -6.81 5.52
CA GLY A 153 8.08 -5.95 5.23
C GLY A 153 7.67 -4.51 4.91
N LEU A 154 6.58 -4.33 4.14
CA LEU A 154 6.02 -3.02 3.84
C LEU A 154 5.60 -2.27 5.11
N PHE A 155 4.84 -2.91 5.99
CA PHE A 155 4.41 -2.27 7.25
C PHE A 155 5.58 -2.03 8.19
N TRP A 156 6.55 -2.98 8.26
CA TRP A 156 7.76 -2.76 9.03
C TRP A 156 8.58 -1.58 8.50
N PHE A 157 8.75 -1.47 7.18
CA PHE A 157 9.40 -0.32 6.52
C PHE A 157 8.71 0.99 6.88
N ALA A 158 7.37 1.03 6.75
CA ALA A 158 6.58 2.22 7.05
C ALA A 158 6.72 2.70 8.51
N GLN A 159 6.94 1.78 9.45
CA GLN A 159 7.11 2.10 10.87
C GLN A 159 8.55 2.46 11.25
N ASN A 160 9.55 1.98 10.50
CA ASN A 160 10.94 2.00 10.97
C ASN A 160 11.92 2.72 10.06
N ASP A 161 11.61 2.93 8.77
CA ASP A 161 12.59 3.52 7.85
C ASP A 161 12.86 4.98 8.20
N PRO A 162 14.15 5.36 8.44
CA PRO A 162 14.51 6.70 8.90
C PRO A 162 14.29 7.80 7.86
N GLU A 163 14.18 7.45 6.57
CA GLU A 163 13.92 8.43 5.50
C GLU A 163 12.43 8.80 5.41
N LEU A 164 11.55 8.05 6.08
CA LEU A 164 10.15 8.44 6.24
C LEU A 164 9.99 9.47 7.38
N PRO A 165 9.12 10.48 7.24
CA PRO A 165 8.89 11.45 8.29
C PRO A 165 8.31 10.79 9.54
N GLU A 166 8.68 11.30 10.71
CA GLU A 166 8.33 10.71 12.01
C GLU A 166 6.82 10.56 12.21
N HIS A 167 6.06 11.57 11.81
CA HIS A 167 4.60 11.53 11.95
C HIS A 167 3.92 10.48 11.05
N PHE A 168 4.52 10.10 9.91
CA PHE A 168 4.06 8.99 9.10
C PHE A 168 4.35 7.66 9.78
N ARG A 169 5.55 7.50 10.33
CA ARG A 169 5.96 6.27 11.02
C ARG A 169 5.18 5.97 12.29
N LYS A 170 4.64 7.01 12.94
CA LYS A 170 3.87 6.92 14.18
C LYS A 170 2.34 6.96 13.99
N ALA A 171 1.87 7.12 12.76
CA ALA A 171 0.45 7.27 12.44
C ALA A 171 -0.36 5.98 12.61
#